data_2464609c46c66c4998468ab1a394c1fc
#
_entry.id   2464609c46c66c4998468ab1a394c1fc
#
_cell.length_a   1.000
_cell.length_b   1.000
_cell.length_c   1.000
_cell.angle_alpha   90.00
_cell.angle_beta   90.00
_cell.angle_gamma   90.00
#
_symmetry.space_group_name_H-M   'P 1'
#
loop_
_entity.id
_entity.type
_entity.pdbx_description
1 polymer ?
#
loop_
_entity_poly.entity_id
_entity_poly.type
_entity_poly.pdbx_seq_one_letter_code
_entity_poly.pdbx_strand_id
1 'polypeptide(L)'
;RPRGCRRWRNPPISIAAISADIMARTLERCGVKTEILGFTTRAWKGGQAREDWLAAGRQPMPGRLNDLRHIIYKKADEPWRHAKRNLGLMMREGLLKENIDGEALLWAHNRLIARAEDRRILMVISDGAPVDDSTLSVNHGGYLEQHLRKVIEMIETRSPVQLVAIGIGHDVTRYYKRAVTIMDVEQLGGTMIEQLAG
;
A
#
# COMPACT_ATOMS: atom_id res chain seq x y z
N ARG A 1 -10.90 30.03 -12.83
CA ARG A 1 -10.57 28.65 -13.31
C ARG A 1 -9.17 28.31 -12.80
N PRO A 2 -8.97 27.34 -11.93
CA PRO A 2 -7.64 26.88 -11.54
C PRO A 2 -7.02 26.14 -12.72
N ARG A 3 -5.82 26.58 -13.09
CA ARG A 3 -5.02 25.98 -14.16
C ARG A 3 -4.41 24.66 -13.67
N GLY A 4 -4.59 23.59 -14.45
CA GLY A 4 -3.65 22.47 -14.51
C GLY A 4 -3.89 21.29 -13.58
N CYS A 5 -5.10 20.77 -13.49
CA CYS A 5 -5.22 19.35 -13.17
C CYS A 5 -4.70 18.56 -14.38
N ARG A 6 -3.47 18.05 -14.33
CA ARG A 6 -3.00 17.08 -15.32
C ARG A 6 -3.92 15.86 -15.19
N ARG A 7 -4.80 15.71 -16.15
CA ARG A 7 -5.62 14.53 -16.29
C ARG A 7 -4.65 13.37 -16.57
N TRP A 8 -4.36 12.56 -15.55
CA TRP A 8 -3.60 11.33 -15.74
C TRP A 8 -4.28 10.53 -16.84
N ARG A 9 -3.53 10.11 -17.86
CA ARG A 9 -4.06 9.22 -18.93
C ARG A 9 -4.57 7.91 -18.32
N ASN A 10 -3.93 7.47 -17.24
CA ASN A 10 -4.36 6.33 -16.42
C ASN A 10 -4.35 6.74 -14.94
N PRO A 11 -5.42 6.49 -14.17
CA PRO A 11 -5.41 6.75 -12.73
C PRO A 11 -4.34 5.88 -12.05
N PRO A 12 -3.73 6.33 -10.93
CA PRO A 12 -2.66 5.61 -10.22
C PRO A 12 -2.99 4.14 -9.93
N ILE A 13 -4.22 3.85 -9.56
CA ILE A 13 -4.66 2.47 -9.28
C ILE A 13 -4.61 1.56 -10.53
N SER A 14 -4.86 2.09 -11.73
CA SER A 14 -4.72 1.32 -12.96
C SER A 14 -3.27 0.98 -13.24
N ILE A 15 -2.36 1.91 -12.96
CA ILE A 15 -0.91 1.69 -13.06
C ILE A 15 -0.51 0.61 -12.06
N ALA A 16 -0.93 0.71 -10.80
CA ALA A 16 -0.65 -0.29 -9.78
C ALA A 16 -1.18 -1.68 -10.15
N ALA A 17 -2.41 -1.77 -10.68
CA ALA A 17 -3.01 -3.03 -11.10
C ALA A 17 -2.26 -3.69 -12.26
N ILE A 18 -1.89 -2.92 -13.28
CA ILE A 18 -1.10 -3.40 -14.42
C ILE A 18 0.28 -3.87 -13.94
N SER A 19 0.92 -3.11 -13.07
CA SER A 19 2.21 -3.45 -12.47
C SER A 19 2.14 -4.78 -11.73
N ALA A 20 1.17 -4.94 -10.85
CA ALA A 20 0.96 -6.16 -10.08
C ALA A 20 0.69 -7.37 -10.98
N ASP A 21 -0.09 -7.19 -12.06
CA ASP A 21 -0.36 -8.25 -13.04
C ASP A 21 0.92 -8.70 -13.77
N ILE A 22 1.69 -7.76 -14.30
CA ILE A 22 2.94 -8.05 -15.03
C ILE A 22 3.93 -8.74 -14.11
N MET A 23 4.12 -8.21 -12.89
CA MET A 23 5.05 -8.79 -11.92
C MET A 23 4.68 -10.20 -11.52
N ALA A 24 3.43 -10.43 -11.13
CA ALA A 24 2.98 -11.75 -10.73
C ALA A 24 3.21 -12.79 -11.83
N ARG A 25 2.89 -12.45 -13.07
CA ARG A 25 3.10 -13.33 -14.23
C ARG A 25 4.58 -13.63 -14.47
N THR A 26 5.42 -12.61 -14.39
CA THR A 26 6.86 -12.74 -14.67
C THR A 26 7.54 -13.53 -13.57
N LEU A 27 7.28 -13.19 -12.31
CA LEU A 27 7.90 -13.83 -11.15
C LEU A 27 7.47 -15.30 -11.00
N GLU A 28 6.20 -15.62 -11.25
CA GLU A 28 5.76 -17.03 -11.23
C GLU A 28 6.46 -17.88 -12.29
N ARG A 29 6.76 -17.34 -13.49
CA ARG A 29 7.55 -18.06 -14.51
C ARG A 29 8.97 -18.35 -14.05
N CYS A 30 9.49 -17.53 -13.14
CA CYS A 30 10.80 -17.73 -12.49
C CYS A 30 10.73 -18.59 -11.23
N GLY A 31 9.58 -19.19 -10.92
CA GLY A 31 9.38 -19.99 -9.71
C GLY A 31 9.24 -19.20 -8.42
N VAL A 32 9.10 -17.87 -8.50
CA VAL A 32 8.96 -16.99 -7.34
C VAL A 32 7.48 -16.89 -6.94
N LYS A 33 7.19 -17.16 -5.66
CA LYS A 33 5.84 -16.99 -5.11
C LYS A 33 5.54 -15.51 -4.91
N THR A 34 4.36 -15.09 -5.34
CA THR A 34 3.92 -13.70 -5.23
C THR A 34 2.59 -13.61 -4.49
N GLU A 35 2.49 -12.70 -3.54
CA GLU A 35 1.22 -12.31 -2.90
C GLU A 35 0.87 -10.88 -3.28
N ILE A 36 -0.39 -10.61 -3.62
CA ILE A 36 -0.85 -9.27 -3.98
C ILE A 36 -1.90 -8.83 -2.97
N LEU A 37 -1.57 -7.77 -2.27
CA LEU A 37 -2.35 -7.21 -1.19
C LEU A 37 -2.79 -5.80 -1.54
N GLY A 38 -3.94 -5.40 -1.02
CA GLY A 38 -4.40 -4.02 -1.09
C GLY A 38 -4.94 -3.55 0.24
N PHE A 39 -4.97 -2.24 0.41
CA PHE A 39 -5.48 -1.63 1.62
C PHE A 39 -6.24 -0.34 1.32
N THR A 40 -7.22 -0.07 2.15
CA THR A 40 -8.01 1.17 2.17
C THR A 40 -8.77 1.21 3.50
N THR A 41 -9.66 2.16 3.67
CA THR A 41 -10.60 2.19 4.77
C THR A 41 -12.01 1.73 4.33
N ARG A 42 -12.86 1.38 5.28
CA ARG A 42 -14.26 0.99 5.01
C ARG A 42 -15.14 2.19 4.71
N ALA A 43 -14.86 3.32 5.34
CA ALA A 43 -15.66 4.52 5.22
C ALA A 43 -14.81 5.73 4.81
N TRP A 44 -15.43 6.74 4.25
CA TRP A 44 -14.91 8.09 4.19
C TRP A 44 -15.17 8.76 5.54
N LYS A 45 -14.18 9.44 6.11
CA LYS A 45 -14.32 10.25 7.33
C LYS A 45 -14.84 9.48 8.55
N GLY A 46 -14.33 8.29 8.77
CA GLY A 46 -14.59 7.49 9.96
C GLY A 46 -15.17 6.12 9.66
N GLY A 47 -15.90 5.56 10.62
CA GLY A 47 -16.48 4.23 10.58
C GLY A 47 -16.93 3.86 11.97
N GLN A 48 -17.09 2.56 12.27
CA GLN A 48 -17.51 2.10 13.59
C GLN A 48 -16.56 2.59 14.70
N ALA A 49 -15.24 2.57 14.44
CA ALA A 49 -14.24 3.06 15.40
C ALA A 49 -14.49 4.52 15.81
N ARG A 50 -14.96 5.37 14.88
CA ARG A 50 -15.32 6.75 15.18
C ARG A 50 -16.62 6.85 16.00
N GLU A 51 -17.61 6.05 15.66
CA GLU A 51 -18.89 6.02 16.39
C GLU A 51 -18.68 5.56 17.84
N ASP A 52 -17.89 4.52 18.05
CA ASP A 52 -17.53 4.02 19.37
C ASP A 52 -16.80 5.08 20.21
N TRP A 53 -15.87 5.82 19.61
CA TRP A 53 -15.18 6.92 20.25
C TRP A 53 -16.13 8.07 20.64
N LEU A 54 -17.09 8.40 19.78
CA LEU A 54 -18.10 9.42 20.08
C LEU A 54 -18.97 8.99 21.25
N ALA A 55 -19.39 7.74 21.29
CA ALA A 55 -20.20 7.14 22.36
C ALA A 55 -19.43 7.06 23.68
N ALA A 56 -18.11 6.82 23.61
CA ALA A 56 -17.22 6.76 24.78
C ALA A 56 -16.81 8.14 25.36
N GLY A 57 -17.42 9.24 24.87
CA GLY A 57 -17.18 10.58 25.42
C GLY A 57 -15.99 11.33 24.82
N ARG A 58 -15.54 10.98 23.61
CA ARG A 58 -14.52 11.71 22.85
C ARG A 58 -13.19 11.87 23.58
N GLN A 59 -12.64 10.78 24.05
CA GLN A 59 -11.32 10.78 24.71
C GLN A 59 -10.27 11.50 23.83
N PRO A 60 -9.38 12.33 24.40
CA PRO A 60 -8.34 13.01 23.65
C PRO A 60 -7.32 12.00 23.08
N MET A 61 -6.76 12.29 21.92
CA MET A 61 -5.74 11.47 21.25
C MET A 61 -6.14 9.98 21.11
N PRO A 62 -7.30 9.68 20.52
CA PRO A 62 -7.86 8.33 20.48
C PRO A 62 -7.08 7.35 19.59
N GLY A 63 -6.18 7.85 18.76
CA GLY A 63 -5.55 7.07 17.73
C GLY A 63 -6.41 6.97 16.46
N ARG A 64 -6.35 5.83 15.76
CA ARG A 64 -7.10 5.63 14.53
C ARG A 64 -8.61 5.61 14.76
N LEU A 65 -9.34 6.40 13.97
CA LEU A 65 -10.80 6.52 14.01
C LEU A 65 -11.51 6.04 12.73
N ASN A 66 -10.87 5.20 11.94
CA ASN A 66 -11.50 4.58 10.77
C ASN A 66 -11.30 3.07 10.77
N ASP A 67 -12.19 2.34 10.14
CA ASP A 67 -12.11 0.89 10.05
C ASP A 67 -11.23 0.50 8.86
N LEU A 68 -10.26 -0.37 9.09
CA LEU A 68 -9.37 -0.86 8.06
C LEU A 68 -10.09 -1.83 7.11
N ARG A 69 -9.70 -1.78 5.85
CA ARG A 69 -10.02 -2.79 4.85
C ARG A 69 -8.75 -3.28 4.20
N HIS A 70 -8.29 -4.44 4.63
CA HIS A 70 -7.17 -5.15 4.04
C HIS A 70 -7.71 -6.22 3.08
N ILE A 71 -7.18 -6.28 1.87
CA ILE A 71 -7.69 -7.10 0.77
C ILE A 71 -6.57 -8.01 0.26
N ILE A 72 -6.85 -9.29 0.12
CA ILE A 72 -5.96 -10.25 -0.53
C ILE A 72 -6.48 -10.48 -1.95
N TYR A 73 -5.83 -9.89 -2.94
CA TYR A 73 -6.16 -10.09 -4.34
C TYR A 73 -5.61 -11.41 -4.88
N LYS A 74 -4.41 -11.79 -4.42
CA LYS A 74 -3.76 -13.05 -4.76
C LYS A 74 -3.00 -13.58 -3.55
N LYS A 75 -3.23 -14.82 -3.18
CA LYS A 75 -2.44 -15.52 -2.15
C LYS A 75 -1.10 -15.99 -2.73
N ALA A 76 -0.08 -16.13 -1.88
CA ALA A 76 1.26 -16.53 -2.29
C ALA A 76 1.30 -17.88 -3.02
N ASP A 77 0.52 -18.84 -2.56
CA ASP A 77 0.49 -20.21 -3.12
C ASP A 77 -0.61 -20.41 -4.20
N GLU A 78 -1.38 -19.34 -4.50
CA GLU A 78 -2.38 -19.37 -5.54
C GLU A 78 -1.76 -19.01 -6.88
N PRO A 79 -1.92 -19.83 -7.96
CA PRO A 79 -1.45 -19.47 -9.29
C PRO A 79 -2.09 -18.19 -9.81
N TRP A 80 -1.31 -17.34 -10.48
CA TRP A 80 -1.77 -16.08 -11.07
C TRP A 80 -3.04 -16.24 -11.92
N ARG A 81 -3.12 -17.30 -12.72
CA ARG A 81 -4.28 -17.57 -13.60
C ARG A 81 -5.62 -17.61 -12.85
N HIS A 82 -5.63 -18.04 -11.58
CA HIS A 82 -6.83 -18.07 -10.75
C HIS A 82 -7.14 -16.69 -10.16
N ALA A 83 -6.12 -15.93 -9.79
CA ALA A 83 -6.25 -14.61 -9.19
C ALA A 83 -6.54 -13.48 -10.20
N LYS A 84 -6.37 -13.71 -11.50
CA LYS A 84 -6.51 -12.67 -12.55
C LYS A 84 -7.79 -11.85 -12.44
N ARG A 85 -8.93 -12.50 -12.13
CA ARG A 85 -10.22 -11.81 -11.97
C ARG A 85 -10.23 -10.89 -10.75
N ASN A 86 -9.55 -11.30 -9.66
CA ASN A 86 -9.47 -10.53 -8.44
C ASN A 86 -8.67 -9.23 -8.64
N LEU A 87 -7.63 -9.27 -9.47
CA LEU A 87 -6.85 -8.06 -9.81
C LEU A 87 -7.69 -6.99 -10.50
N GLY A 88 -8.67 -7.41 -11.31
CA GLY A 88 -9.64 -6.48 -11.91
C GLY A 88 -10.49 -5.72 -10.88
N LEU A 89 -10.70 -6.29 -9.69
CA LEU A 89 -11.43 -5.63 -8.62
C LEU A 89 -10.68 -4.42 -8.05
N MET A 90 -9.35 -4.32 -8.23
CA MET A 90 -8.58 -3.14 -7.81
C MET A 90 -9.09 -1.86 -8.46
N MET A 91 -9.62 -1.96 -9.69
CA MET A 91 -10.13 -0.83 -10.47
C MET A 91 -11.62 -0.52 -10.20
N ARG A 92 -12.26 -1.25 -9.28
CA ARG A 92 -13.69 -1.06 -8.99
C ARG A 92 -13.92 0.31 -8.35
N GLU A 93 -14.77 1.11 -8.95
CA GLU A 93 -15.19 2.40 -8.41
C GLU A 93 -15.77 2.27 -6.99
N GLY A 94 -15.45 3.23 -6.12
CA GLY A 94 -15.90 3.28 -4.74
C GLY A 94 -15.24 2.27 -3.79
N LEU A 95 -14.30 1.44 -4.26
CA LEU A 95 -13.55 0.53 -3.41
C LEU A 95 -12.54 1.28 -2.55
N LEU A 96 -11.73 2.14 -3.18
CA LEU A 96 -10.70 2.92 -2.52
C LEU A 96 -11.32 4.15 -1.83
N LYS A 97 -10.85 4.43 -0.62
CA LYS A 97 -11.25 5.56 0.19
C LYS A 97 -10.03 6.24 0.78
N GLU A 98 -9.89 6.25 2.10
CA GLU A 98 -8.73 6.80 2.79
C GLU A 98 -7.66 5.73 3.01
N ASN A 99 -6.43 6.12 3.38
CA ASN A 99 -5.29 5.22 3.48
C ASN A 99 -4.54 5.37 4.81
N ILE A 100 -4.35 4.23 5.48
CA ILE A 100 -3.61 4.11 6.75
C ILE A 100 -2.44 3.17 6.52
N ASP A 101 -1.41 3.71 5.87
CA ASP A 101 -0.29 2.96 5.30
C ASP A 101 0.53 2.21 6.33
N GLY A 102 0.75 2.79 7.53
CA GLY A 102 1.56 2.15 8.56
C GLY A 102 0.99 0.82 9.04
N GLU A 103 -0.33 0.76 9.32
CA GLU A 103 -0.99 -0.49 9.72
C GLU A 103 -1.07 -1.49 8.57
N ALA A 104 -1.27 -1.02 7.34
CA ALA A 104 -1.27 -1.85 6.15
C ALA A 104 0.10 -2.50 5.90
N LEU A 105 1.17 -1.70 6.02
CA LEU A 105 2.54 -2.18 5.88
C LEU A 105 2.89 -3.22 6.95
N LEU A 106 2.49 -2.99 8.20
CA LEU A 106 2.69 -3.93 9.29
C LEU A 106 1.93 -5.25 9.05
N TRP A 107 0.69 -5.16 8.58
CA TRP A 107 -0.10 -6.35 8.22
C TRP A 107 0.56 -7.16 7.10
N ALA A 108 1.01 -6.50 6.02
CA ALA A 108 1.71 -7.16 4.91
C ALA A 108 3.03 -7.79 5.37
N HIS A 109 3.81 -7.08 6.18
CA HIS A 109 5.04 -7.60 6.78
C HIS A 109 4.80 -8.87 7.61
N ASN A 110 3.78 -8.87 8.48
CA ASN A 110 3.45 -10.03 9.32
C ASN A 110 3.05 -11.26 8.50
N ARG A 111 2.38 -11.04 7.36
CA ARG A 111 2.08 -12.13 6.43
C ARG A 111 3.33 -12.68 5.76
N LEU A 112 4.24 -11.81 5.37
CA LEU A 112 5.45 -12.17 4.67
C LEU A 112 6.47 -12.86 5.60
N ILE A 113 6.62 -12.39 6.85
CA ILE A 113 7.56 -12.99 7.81
C ILE A 113 7.14 -14.40 8.25
N ALA A 114 5.84 -14.71 8.17
CA ALA A 114 5.32 -16.05 8.43
C ALA A 114 5.64 -17.08 7.31
N ARG A 115 6.24 -16.63 6.20
CA ARG A 115 6.63 -17.48 5.07
C ARG A 115 7.96 -18.16 5.35
N ALA A 116 8.13 -19.36 4.75
CA ALA A 116 9.33 -20.17 4.93
C ALA A 116 10.44 -19.85 3.91
N GLU A 117 10.15 -19.06 2.89
CA GLU A 117 11.10 -18.69 1.85
C GLU A 117 12.28 -17.88 2.44
N ASP A 118 13.51 -18.16 2.00
CA ASP A 118 14.73 -17.50 2.51
C ASP A 118 14.74 -16.00 2.16
N ARG A 119 14.51 -15.66 0.89
CA ARG A 119 14.45 -14.28 0.42
C ARG A 119 13.00 -13.79 0.43
N ARG A 120 12.76 -12.71 1.18
CA ARG A 120 11.44 -12.11 1.35
C ARG A 120 11.50 -10.62 1.01
N ILE A 121 10.78 -10.24 -0.03
CA ILE A 121 10.73 -8.86 -0.51
C ILE A 121 9.31 -8.33 -0.34
N LEU A 122 9.17 -7.22 0.37
CA LEU A 122 7.92 -6.47 0.51
C LEU A 122 8.00 -5.23 -0.40
N MET A 123 7.20 -5.23 -1.46
CA MET A 123 7.12 -4.10 -2.38
C MET A 123 5.86 -3.29 -2.09
N VAL A 124 6.04 -2.01 -1.83
CA VAL A 124 4.95 -1.04 -1.59
C VAL A 124 4.76 -0.20 -2.84
N ILE A 125 3.53 -0.11 -3.33
CA ILE A 125 3.15 0.81 -4.40
C ILE A 125 2.24 1.86 -3.79
N SER A 126 2.66 3.12 -3.83
CA SER A 126 1.94 4.24 -3.21
C SER A 126 1.86 5.44 -4.15
N ASP A 127 0.77 6.18 -4.09
CA ASP A 127 0.53 7.41 -4.85
C ASP A 127 0.47 8.66 -3.96
N GLY A 128 0.77 8.53 -2.68
CA GLY A 128 0.72 9.67 -1.76
C GLY A 128 1.19 9.40 -0.34
N ALA A 129 0.90 10.35 0.50
CA ALA A 129 1.09 10.27 1.95
C ALA A 129 -0.12 9.57 2.62
N PRO A 130 0.05 8.99 3.83
CA PRO A 130 -1.07 8.43 4.57
C PRO A 130 -2.07 9.53 4.96
N VAL A 131 -3.34 9.32 4.63
CA VAL A 131 -4.42 10.28 4.90
C VAL A 131 -5.66 9.56 5.39
N ASP A 132 -6.16 9.97 6.55
CA ASP A 132 -7.48 9.65 7.08
C ASP A 132 -8.01 10.84 7.86
N ASP A 133 -8.99 11.53 7.29
CA ASP A 133 -9.52 12.79 7.83
C ASP A 133 -10.01 12.65 9.27
N SER A 134 -10.69 11.56 9.59
CA SER A 134 -11.23 11.33 10.94
C SER A 134 -10.12 11.17 11.98
N THR A 135 -9.08 10.45 11.64
CA THR A 135 -7.92 10.25 12.53
C THR A 135 -7.12 11.54 12.68
N LEU A 136 -6.84 12.23 11.58
CA LEU A 136 -6.04 13.46 11.60
C LEU A 136 -6.75 14.65 12.27
N SER A 137 -8.10 14.66 12.27
CA SER A 137 -8.87 15.75 12.90
C SER A 137 -8.80 15.78 14.43
N VAL A 138 -8.43 14.67 15.07
CA VAL A 138 -8.46 14.51 16.53
C VAL A 138 -7.12 14.10 17.15
N ASN A 139 -6.13 13.83 16.31
CA ASN A 139 -4.75 13.57 16.69
C ASN A 139 -3.86 14.69 16.15
N HIS A 140 -2.58 14.67 16.46
CA HIS A 140 -1.65 15.64 15.84
C HIS A 140 -1.49 15.35 14.34
N GLY A 141 -1.27 16.39 13.53
CA GLY A 141 -1.26 16.30 12.07
C GLY A 141 -0.24 15.35 11.45
N GLY A 142 0.82 14.99 12.18
CA GLY A 142 1.82 14.00 11.76
C GLY A 142 1.57 12.57 12.24
N TYR A 143 0.42 12.28 12.88
CA TYR A 143 0.16 10.99 13.53
C TYR A 143 0.37 9.79 12.60
N LEU A 144 -0.30 9.78 11.45
CA LEU A 144 -0.21 8.67 10.49
C LEU A 144 1.19 8.57 9.84
N GLU A 145 1.79 9.71 9.52
CA GLU A 145 3.14 9.74 8.94
C GLU A 145 4.20 9.25 9.93
N GLN A 146 4.13 9.65 11.18
CA GLN A 146 5.05 9.19 12.23
C GLN A 146 4.90 7.69 12.47
N HIS A 147 3.68 7.16 12.44
CA HIS A 147 3.44 5.74 12.57
C HIS A 147 4.05 4.98 11.37
N LEU A 148 3.81 5.44 10.14
CA LEU A 148 4.40 4.85 8.94
C LEU A 148 5.93 4.82 9.03
N ARG A 149 6.59 5.93 9.40
CA ARG A 149 8.05 6.01 9.55
C ARG A 149 8.59 5.01 10.57
N LYS A 150 7.91 4.85 11.73
CA LYS A 150 8.29 3.86 12.75
C LYS A 150 8.20 2.42 12.24
N VAL A 151 7.17 2.11 11.47
CA VAL A 151 6.99 0.78 10.88
C VAL A 151 8.06 0.51 9.82
N ILE A 152 8.35 1.47 8.94
CA ILE A 152 9.42 1.38 7.95
C ILE A 152 10.77 1.14 8.65
N GLU A 153 11.12 1.96 9.63
CA GLU A 153 12.37 1.84 10.40
C GLU A 153 12.48 0.44 11.04
N MET A 154 11.41 -0.04 11.66
CA MET A 154 11.38 -1.38 12.26
C MET A 154 11.66 -2.47 11.23
N ILE A 155 11.03 -2.40 10.04
CA ILE A 155 11.23 -3.40 8.99
C ILE A 155 12.66 -3.31 8.45
N GLU A 156 13.14 -2.11 8.12
CA GLU A 156 14.46 -1.91 7.51
C GLU A 156 15.65 -2.22 8.45
N THR A 157 15.44 -2.13 9.78
CA THR A 157 16.53 -2.30 10.76
C THR A 157 16.48 -3.59 11.55
N ARG A 158 15.30 -4.21 11.71
CA ARG A 158 15.09 -5.36 12.63
C ARG A 158 14.46 -6.57 11.96
N SER A 159 14.13 -6.49 10.67
CA SER A 159 13.49 -7.59 9.94
C SER A 159 14.41 -8.13 8.84
N PRO A 160 14.33 -9.44 8.55
CA PRO A 160 15.01 -10.03 7.39
C PRO A 160 14.28 -9.71 6.07
N VAL A 161 13.18 -8.99 6.10
CA VAL A 161 12.40 -8.62 4.93
C VAL A 161 13.05 -7.42 4.22
N GLN A 162 13.30 -7.55 2.93
CA GLN A 162 13.75 -6.44 2.09
C GLN A 162 12.56 -5.56 1.73
N LEU A 163 12.60 -4.29 2.11
CA LEU A 163 11.54 -3.33 1.83
C LEU A 163 11.91 -2.47 0.62
N VAL A 164 11.03 -2.42 -0.36
CA VAL A 164 11.17 -1.62 -1.60
C VAL A 164 9.89 -0.82 -1.81
N ALA A 165 10.00 0.44 -2.22
CA ALA A 165 8.84 1.28 -2.51
C ALA A 165 8.86 1.82 -3.93
N ILE A 166 7.67 1.91 -4.53
CA ILE A 166 7.42 2.52 -5.83
C ILE A 166 6.39 3.63 -5.64
N GLY A 167 6.80 4.86 -5.87
CA GLY A 167 5.90 6.01 -5.90
C GLY A 167 5.32 6.22 -7.30
N ILE A 168 4.00 6.32 -7.42
CA ILE A 168 3.34 6.65 -8.68
C ILE A 168 2.96 8.12 -8.65
N GLY A 169 3.72 8.95 -9.39
CA GLY A 169 3.50 10.40 -9.44
C GLY A 169 3.73 11.13 -8.12
N HIS A 170 4.28 10.46 -7.11
CA HIS A 170 4.59 11.01 -5.81
C HIS A 170 5.96 10.52 -5.34
N ASP A 171 6.74 11.41 -4.74
CA ASP A 171 8.06 11.08 -4.21
C ASP A 171 7.93 10.35 -2.86
N VAL A 172 8.26 9.06 -2.85
CA VAL A 172 8.28 8.20 -1.66
C VAL A 172 9.69 8.02 -1.07
N THR A 173 10.72 8.58 -1.71
CA THR A 173 12.11 8.47 -1.23
C THR A 173 12.32 9.10 0.15
N ARG A 174 11.45 10.04 0.53
CA ARG A 174 11.43 10.64 1.85
C ARG A 174 11.04 9.70 2.99
N TYR A 175 10.48 8.53 2.65
CA TYR A 175 10.05 7.52 3.63
C TYR A 175 10.91 6.27 3.59
N TYR A 176 11.26 5.77 2.40
CA TYR A 176 11.88 4.48 2.19
C TYR A 176 13.32 4.63 1.69
N LYS A 177 14.25 3.81 2.21
CA LYS A 177 15.66 3.81 1.76
C LYS A 177 15.81 3.30 0.33
N ARG A 178 15.05 2.26 -0.03
CA ARG A 178 14.99 1.72 -1.39
C ARG A 178 13.66 2.14 -2.01
N ALA A 179 13.70 3.22 -2.75
CA ALA A 179 12.49 3.79 -3.37
C ALA A 179 12.77 4.31 -4.78
N VAL A 180 11.77 4.17 -5.63
CA VAL A 180 11.78 4.71 -6.99
C VAL A 180 10.47 5.43 -7.25
N THR A 181 10.55 6.53 -7.98
CA THR A 181 9.36 7.27 -8.43
C THR A 181 9.13 7.02 -9.90
N ILE A 182 7.92 6.60 -10.25
CA ILE A 182 7.48 6.34 -11.61
C ILE A 182 6.48 7.41 -12.01
N MET A 183 6.71 8.06 -13.13
CA MET A 183 5.82 9.09 -13.67
C MET A 183 4.92 8.55 -14.79
N ASP A 184 5.30 7.42 -15.42
CA ASP A 184 4.58 6.80 -16.52
C ASP A 184 4.67 5.26 -16.46
N VAL A 185 3.64 4.58 -16.98
CA VAL A 185 3.57 3.10 -17.05
C VAL A 185 4.74 2.51 -17.82
N GLU A 186 5.24 3.20 -18.84
CA GLU A 186 6.36 2.73 -19.68
C GLU A 186 7.67 2.58 -18.90
N GLN A 187 7.88 3.36 -17.83
CA GLN A 187 9.05 3.28 -16.95
C GLN A 187 9.01 2.07 -16.01
N LEU A 188 7.84 1.49 -15.83
CA LEU A 188 7.58 0.50 -14.81
C LEU A 188 8.40 -0.78 -14.97
N GLY A 189 8.47 -1.32 -16.19
CA GLY A 189 9.09 -2.61 -16.45
C GLY A 189 10.60 -2.64 -16.18
N GLY A 190 11.33 -1.62 -16.62
CA GLY A 190 12.77 -1.49 -16.39
C GLY A 190 13.11 -1.28 -14.92
N THR A 191 12.44 -0.32 -14.30
CA THR A 191 12.65 0.06 -12.90
C THR A 191 12.36 -1.09 -11.92
N MET A 192 11.32 -1.89 -12.19
CA MET A 192 10.97 -3.03 -11.35
C MET A 192 12.01 -4.15 -11.41
N ILE A 193 12.53 -4.44 -12.59
CA ILE A 193 13.57 -5.46 -12.79
C ILE A 193 14.85 -5.04 -12.04
N GLU A 194 15.27 -3.81 -12.15
CA GLU A 194 16.44 -3.28 -11.44
C GLU A 194 16.30 -3.39 -9.92
N GLN A 195 15.14 -3.07 -9.36
CA GLN A 195 14.90 -3.15 -7.91
C GLN A 195 14.82 -4.59 -7.37
N LEU A 196 14.46 -5.56 -8.19
CA LEU A 196 14.40 -6.96 -7.80
C LEU A 196 15.73 -7.69 -7.98
N ALA A 197 16.59 -7.21 -8.86
CA ALA A 197 17.91 -7.81 -9.16
C ALA A 197 18.99 -7.43 -8.14
N GLY A 198 18.87 -6.29 -7.45
CA GLY A 198 19.78 -5.81 -6.39
C GLY A 198 19.35 -6.27 -5.01
#